data_d5556929065b261cc63b49c9a2fad20b
#
_entry.id   d5556929065b261cc63b49c9a2fad20b
#
_cell.length_a   1.000
_cell.length_b   1.000
_cell.length_c   1.000
_cell.angle_alpha   90.00
_cell.angle_beta   90.00
_cell.angle_gamma   90.00
#
_symmetry.space_group_name_H-M   'P 1'
#
loop_
_entity.id
_entity.type
_entity.pdbx_description
1 polymer ?
#
loop_
_entity_poly.entity_id
_entity_poly.type
_entity_poly.pdbx_seq_one_letter_code
_entity_poly.pdbx_strand_id
1 'polypeptide(L)'
;MILMVFYLESKYGKDWADPVTSTLNYTEEEIAEGLAFIKSLVDNHVMMNLKTYYSANSDTATHQSNEWITGKIAGIFEWDSAASKYSSALDDSNKDGFTVGEEIKFGDNNGGFSKVSMGLAITKTCKNVAEAATLINFLLNEEKGASIMGSECGIPASKAGLKFAQDAGAVKSLVAELTPRSWHSPPTSWILCSRTTT
;
A
#
# COMPACT_ATOMS: atom_id res chain seq x y z
N MET A 1 6.54 6.12 -9.94
CA MET A 1 5.35 6.99 -10.14
C MET A 1 4.63 7.29 -8.82
N ILE A 2 4.25 6.32 -8.00
CA ILE A 2 3.51 6.53 -6.74
C ILE A 2 4.24 7.48 -5.78
N LEU A 3 5.53 7.29 -5.52
CA LEU A 3 6.32 8.16 -4.65
C LEU A 3 6.41 9.61 -5.18
N MET A 4 6.44 9.79 -6.51
CA MET A 4 6.39 11.13 -7.11
C MET A 4 5.04 11.83 -6.86
N VAL A 5 3.94 11.11 -7.03
CA VAL A 5 2.60 11.64 -6.74
C VAL A 5 2.50 12.03 -5.27
N PHE A 6 2.93 11.15 -4.37
CA PHE A 6 2.97 11.43 -2.94
C PHE A 6 3.80 12.69 -2.60
N TYR A 7 4.98 12.84 -3.22
CA TYR A 7 5.81 14.03 -3.06
C TYR A 7 5.07 15.30 -3.47
N LEU A 8 4.43 15.29 -4.64
CA LEU A 8 3.71 16.45 -5.17
C LEU A 8 2.49 16.80 -4.32
N GLU A 9 1.69 15.81 -3.93
CA GLU A 9 0.53 16.01 -3.06
C GLU A 9 0.93 16.56 -1.70
N SER A 10 1.97 16.00 -1.08
CA SER A 10 2.50 16.48 0.19
C SER A 10 3.03 17.92 0.09
N LYS A 11 3.67 18.27 -1.01
CA LYS A 11 4.24 19.60 -1.22
C LYS A 11 3.19 20.66 -1.55
N TYR A 12 2.27 20.35 -2.44
CA TYR A 12 1.33 21.33 -3.00
C TYR A 12 -0.07 21.28 -2.39
N GLY A 13 -0.42 20.22 -1.65
CA GLY A 13 -1.72 20.08 -0.98
C GLY A 13 -2.90 19.93 -1.93
N LYS A 14 -2.69 19.35 -3.11
CA LYS A 14 -3.75 19.13 -4.11
C LYS A 14 -3.66 17.70 -4.65
N ASP A 15 -4.81 17.10 -4.89
CA ASP A 15 -4.90 15.75 -5.43
C ASP A 15 -4.25 15.64 -6.82
N TRP A 16 -3.73 14.48 -7.16
CA TRP A 16 -3.10 14.21 -8.45
C TRP A 16 -4.00 14.53 -9.64
N ALA A 17 -5.26 14.15 -9.56
CA ALA A 17 -6.24 14.37 -10.59
C ALA A 17 -7.61 14.70 -10.02
N ASP A 18 -8.37 15.52 -10.73
CA ASP A 18 -9.77 15.76 -10.46
C ASP A 18 -10.60 14.55 -10.95
N PRO A 19 -11.30 13.82 -10.05
CA PRO A 19 -12.07 12.64 -10.43
C PRO A 19 -13.34 12.96 -11.24
N VAL A 20 -13.81 14.20 -11.20
CA VAL A 20 -15.01 14.64 -11.91
C VAL A 20 -14.69 15.01 -13.37
N THR A 21 -13.63 15.78 -13.55
CA THR A 21 -13.21 16.26 -14.88
C THR A 21 -12.21 15.32 -15.55
N SER A 22 -11.62 14.38 -14.79
CA SER A 22 -10.54 13.50 -15.24
C SER A 22 -9.31 14.26 -15.78
N THR A 23 -9.05 15.43 -15.20
CA THR A 23 -7.89 16.27 -15.55
C THR A 23 -6.82 16.23 -14.48
N LEU A 24 -5.57 16.40 -14.87
CA LEU A 24 -4.45 16.55 -13.93
C LEU A 24 -4.52 17.91 -13.24
N ASN A 25 -4.23 17.93 -11.93
CA ASN A 25 -4.22 19.16 -11.13
C ASN A 25 -2.85 19.84 -11.06
N TYR A 26 -1.85 19.32 -11.77
CA TYR A 26 -0.47 19.80 -11.75
C TYR A 26 -0.07 20.41 -13.08
N THR A 27 0.74 21.47 -13.01
CA THR A 27 1.36 22.08 -14.18
C THR A 27 2.55 21.23 -14.67
N GLU A 28 3.03 21.52 -15.86
CA GLU A 28 4.20 20.87 -16.44
C GLU A 28 5.45 21.07 -15.56
N GLU A 29 5.62 22.26 -14.99
CA GLU A 29 6.74 22.62 -14.10
C GLU A 29 6.68 21.83 -12.79
N GLU A 30 5.50 21.69 -12.19
CA GLU A 30 5.30 20.91 -10.98
C GLU A 30 5.59 19.41 -11.22
N ILE A 31 5.16 18.89 -12.35
CA ILE A 31 5.46 17.50 -12.75
C ILE A 31 6.97 17.33 -13.00
N ALA A 32 7.60 18.29 -13.67
CA ALA A 32 9.06 18.28 -13.90
C ALA A 32 9.83 18.29 -12.58
N GLU A 33 9.35 19.02 -11.57
CA GLU A 33 9.94 19.01 -10.23
C GLU A 33 9.79 17.63 -9.57
N GLY A 34 8.62 16.99 -9.66
CA GLY A 34 8.41 15.64 -9.15
C GLY A 34 9.34 14.62 -9.80
N LEU A 35 9.57 14.73 -11.10
CA LEU A 35 10.55 13.90 -11.82
C LEU A 35 11.98 14.18 -11.37
N ALA A 36 12.34 15.45 -11.16
CA ALA A 36 13.64 15.84 -10.65
C ALA A 36 13.88 15.30 -9.23
N PHE A 37 12.86 15.28 -8.38
CA PHE A 37 12.91 14.64 -7.08
C PHE A 37 13.26 13.14 -7.19
N ILE A 38 12.53 12.38 -8.02
CA ILE A 38 12.82 10.95 -8.24
C ILE A 38 14.22 10.75 -8.80
N LYS A 39 14.64 11.59 -9.76
CA LYS A 39 15.99 11.55 -10.29
C LYS A 39 17.04 11.76 -9.20
N SER A 40 16.80 12.71 -8.28
CA SER A 40 17.72 12.97 -7.18
C SER A 40 17.91 11.77 -6.25
N LEU A 41 16.85 10.99 -6.01
CA LEU A 41 16.93 9.77 -5.20
C LEU A 41 17.79 8.70 -5.88
N VAL A 42 17.73 8.61 -7.21
CA VAL A 42 18.58 7.70 -7.99
C VAL A 42 20.02 8.17 -8.00
N ASP A 43 20.25 9.45 -8.27
CA ASP A 43 21.60 10.04 -8.34
C ASP A 43 22.35 9.95 -7.00
N ASN A 44 21.60 10.03 -5.87
CA ASN A 44 22.15 9.89 -4.52
C ASN A 44 22.12 8.45 -3.99
N HIS A 45 21.87 7.46 -4.82
CA HIS A 45 21.82 6.02 -4.47
C HIS A 45 20.80 5.65 -3.37
N VAL A 46 19.79 6.48 -3.15
CA VAL A 46 18.66 6.17 -2.28
C VAL A 46 17.70 5.19 -2.96
N MET A 47 17.52 5.34 -4.27
CA MET A 47 16.75 4.42 -5.11
C MET A 47 17.65 3.76 -6.15
N MET A 48 17.38 2.49 -6.40
CA MET A 48 18.02 1.76 -7.49
C MET A 48 17.56 2.33 -8.84
N ASN A 49 18.46 2.43 -9.81
CA ASN A 49 18.10 2.79 -11.17
C ASN A 49 17.14 1.75 -11.75
N LEU A 50 15.98 2.17 -12.24
CA LEU A 50 14.93 1.29 -12.74
C LEU A 50 15.41 0.40 -13.89
N LYS A 51 16.24 0.93 -14.79
CA LYS A 51 16.81 0.13 -15.90
C LYS A 51 17.64 -1.03 -15.37
N THR A 52 18.52 -0.77 -14.40
CA THR A 52 19.34 -1.79 -13.76
C THR A 52 18.49 -2.81 -13.03
N TYR A 53 17.51 -2.35 -12.25
CA TYR A 53 16.59 -3.21 -11.51
C TYR A 53 15.81 -4.15 -12.44
N TYR A 54 15.16 -3.61 -13.46
CA TYR A 54 14.38 -4.41 -14.41
C TYR A 54 15.25 -5.31 -15.31
N SER A 55 16.48 -4.94 -15.60
CA SER A 55 17.39 -5.83 -16.33
C SER A 55 17.75 -7.08 -15.54
N ALA A 56 17.80 -6.99 -14.21
CA ALA A 56 18.08 -8.11 -13.33
C ALA A 56 16.82 -8.91 -12.93
N ASN A 57 15.65 -8.26 -12.92
CA ASN A 57 14.40 -8.77 -12.35
C ASN A 57 13.20 -8.56 -13.28
N SER A 58 13.33 -8.77 -14.60
CA SER A 58 12.37 -8.31 -15.63
C SER A 58 10.91 -8.72 -15.38
N ASP A 59 10.68 -9.91 -14.81
CA ASP A 59 9.33 -10.45 -14.57
C ASP A 59 9.09 -10.81 -13.10
N THR A 60 10.00 -10.39 -12.21
CA THR A 60 9.92 -10.74 -10.80
C THR A 60 9.40 -9.56 -9.98
N ALA A 61 8.34 -9.79 -9.22
CA ALA A 61 7.84 -8.78 -8.28
C ALA A 61 8.89 -8.49 -7.20
N THR A 62 8.98 -7.23 -6.74
CA THR A 62 10.03 -6.80 -5.81
C THR A 62 10.14 -7.67 -4.56
N HIS A 63 9.03 -8.10 -3.96
CA HIS A 63 9.04 -9.00 -2.79
C HIS A 63 9.57 -10.41 -3.09
N GLN A 64 9.67 -10.80 -4.35
CA GLN A 64 10.20 -12.09 -4.80
C GLN A 64 11.65 -11.97 -5.33
N SER A 65 12.18 -10.75 -5.40
CA SER A 65 13.56 -10.54 -5.83
C SER A 65 14.56 -11.04 -4.77
N ASN A 66 15.69 -11.53 -5.23
CA ASN A 66 16.76 -11.97 -4.33
C ASN A 66 17.28 -10.81 -3.45
N GLU A 67 17.28 -9.60 -3.98
CA GLU A 67 17.71 -8.39 -3.28
C GLU A 67 16.78 -8.07 -2.10
N TRP A 68 15.47 -8.29 -2.25
CA TRP A 68 14.54 -8.14 -1.15
C TRP A 68 14.68 -9.28 -0.12
N ILE A 69 14.59 -10.53 -0.58
CA ILE A 69 14.62 -11.73 0.28
C ILE A 69 15.86 -11.72 1.18
N THR A 70 17.03 -11.44 0.60
CA THR A 70 18.31 -11.40 1.34
C THR A 70 18.59 -10.06 2.03
N GLY A 71 17.63 -9.14 1.99
CA GLY A 71 17.70 -7.85 2.68
C GLY A 71 18.75 -6.87 2.16
N LYS A 72 19.12 -6.96 0.90
CA LYS A 72 19.94 -5.95 0.23
C LYS A 72 19.16 -4.66 -0.06
N ILE A 73 17.83 -4.76 -0.13
CA ILE A 73 16.93 -3.59 -0.18
C ILE A 73 16.49 -3.30 1.26
N ALA A 74 16.88 -2.15 1.78
CA ALA A 74 16.65 -1.75 3.16
C ALA A 74 15.20 -1.36 3.45
N GLY A 75 14.42 -0.96 2.43
CA GLY A 75 13.04 -0.55 2.60
C GLY A 75 12.29 -0.43 1.28
N ILE A 76 10.99 -0.31 1.36
CA ILE A 76 10.13 -0.13 0.19
C ILE A 76 8.99 0.85 0.51
N PHE A 77 8.62 1.63 -0.49
CA PHE A 77 7.47 2.51 -0.46
C PHE A 77 6.32 1.83 -1.22
N GLU A 78 5.33 1.32 -0.49
CA GLU A 78 4.29 0.47 -1.06
C GLU A 78 2.94 0.66 -0.34
N TRP A 79 1.87 0.06 -0.83
CA TRP A 79 0.56 0.05 -0.20
C TRP A 79 0.60 -0.67 1.16
N ASP A 80 -0.18 -0.17 2.12
CA ASP A 80 -0.35 -0.77 3.44
C ASP A 80 -0.78 -2.25 3.35
N SER A 81 -1.68 -2.56 2.42
CA SER A 81 -2.14 -3.93 2.15
C SER A 81 -1.03 -4.89 1.69
N ALA A 82 0.12 -4.39 1.26
CA ALA A 82 1.25 -5.20 0.84
C ALA A 82 2.23 -5.56 1.97
N ALA A 83 2.13 -4.93 3.15
CA ALA A 83 3.08 -5.09 4.24
C ALA A 83 3.36 -6.56 4.60
N SER A 84 2.30 -7.35 4.79
CA SER A 84 2.44 -8.79 5.11
C SER A 84 3.14 -9.59 4.01
N LYS A 85 2.92 -9.22 2.76
CA LYS A 85 3.54 -9.86 1.60
C LYS A 85 5.06 -9.64 1.56
N TYR A 86 5.49 -8.40 1.85
CA TYR A 86 6.90 -8.07 1.92
C TYR A 86 7.59 -8.67 3.14
N SER A 87 6.95 -8.63 4.31
CA SER A 87 7.46 -9.24 5.53
C SER A 87 7.64 -10.76 5.39
N SER A 88 6.61 -11.44 4.85
CA SER A 88 6.65 -12.90 4.70
C SER A 88 7.66 -13.41 3.67
N ALA A 89 8.12 -12.54 2.76
CA ALA A 89 9.09 -12.89 1.73
C ALA A 89 10.54 -12.83 2.20
N LEU A 90 10.81 -12.22 3.36
CA LEU A 90 12.16 -12.16 3.90
C LEU A 90 12.63 -13.54 4.41
N ASP A 91 13.91 -13.81 4.28
CA ASP A 91 14.54 -14.99 4.89
C ASP A 91 14.54 -14.91 6.42
N ASP A 92 14.82 -16.03 7.10
CA ASP A 92 14.74 -16.12 8.55
C ASP A 92 15.72 -15.19 9.28
N SER A 93 16.83 -14.83 8.64
CA SER A 93 17.80 -13.89 9.19
C SER A 93 17.37 -12.43 9.12
N ASN A 94 16.31 -12.14 8.38
CA ASN A 94 15.86 -10.79 8.05
C ASN A 94 14.44 -10.46 8.51
N LYS A 95 13.65 -11.45 8.94
CA LYS A 95 12.24 -11.26 9.33
C LYS A 95 12.03 -10.36 10.53
N ASP A 96 12.91 -10.49 11.54
CA ASP A 96 12.74 -9.79 12.82
C ASP A 96 13.01 -8.29 12.73
N GLY A 97 13.70 -7.85 11.69
CA GLY A 97 14.02 -6.44 11.45
C GLY A 97 12.98 -5.68 10.63
N PHE A 98 11.88 -6.32 10.20
CA PHE A 98 10.87 -5.66 9.39
C PHE A 98 9.91 -4.85 10.25
N THR A 99 9.85 -3.56 9.98
CA THR A 99 8.95 -2.64 10.69
C THR A 99 8.30 -1.67 9.71
N VAL A 100 7.20 -1.08 10.15
CA VAL A 100 6.58 0.05 9.45
C VAL A 100 7.38 1.31 9.73
N GLY A 101 7.80 2.01 8.70
CA GLY A 101 8.50 3.27 8.82
C GLY A 101 7.60 4.41 9.31
N GLU A 102 8.21 5.51 9.68
CA GLU A 102 7.49 6.71 10.06
C GLU A 102 6.84 7.39 8.84
N GLU A 103 5.83 8.21 9.11
CA GLU A 103 5.17 9.01 8.07
C GLU A 103 6.17 9.99 7.45
N ILE A 104 6.31 9.93 6.12
CA ILE A 104 7.15 10.86 5.37
C ILE A 104 6.33 12.09 4.98
N LYS A 105 6.87 13.28 5.24
CA LYS A 105 6.32 14.55 4.78
C LYS A 105 7.34 15.31 3.97
N PHE A 106 6.93 15.82 2.82
CA PHE A 106 7.76 16.65 1.95
C PHE A 106 7.35 18.13 1.97
N GLY A 107 6.35 18.49 2.75
CA GLY A 107 5.79 19.81 2.92
C GLY A 107 4.83 19.86 4.10
N ASP A 108 3.95 20.85 4.11
CA ASP A 108 3.00 21.07 5.20
C ASP A 108 1.73 20.20 5.07
N ASN A 109 1.56 19.54 3.93
CA ASN A 109 0.37 18.75 3.63
C ASN A 109 0.66 17.26 3.75
N ASN A 110 -0.37 16.48 4.01
CA ASN A 110 -0.29 15.04 3.90
C ASN A 110 -0.38 14.65 2.42
N GLY A 111 0.59 13.90 1.93
CA GLY A 111 0.52 13.30 0.61
C GLY A 111 -0.12 11.92 0.66
N GLY A 112 -0.45 11.40 -0.51
CA GLY A 112 -1.00 10.06 -0.67
C GLY A 112 -2.50 10.03 -0.83
N PHE A 113 -2.99 8.88 -1.24
CA PHE A 113 -4.42 8.67 -1.49
C PHE A 113 -4.85 7.28 -1.03
N SER A 114 -6.11 7.15 -0.62
CA SER A 114 -6.70 5.84 -0.41
C SER A 114 -7.45 5.40 -1.65
N LYS A 115 -7.40 4.12 -1.91
CA LYS A 115 -8.24 3.48 -2.92
C LYS A 115 -8.81 2.18 -2.38
N VAL A 116 -9.90 1.74 -2.97
CA VAL A 116 -10.37 0.36 -2.77
C VAL A 116 -9.28 -0.57 -3.29
N SER A 117 -8.68 -1.37 -2.40
CA SER A 117 -7.61 -2.31 -2.76
C SER A 117 -8.17 -3.46 -3.58
N MET A 118 -9.19 -4.11 -3.06
CA MET A 118 -9.92 -5.18 -3.73
C MET A 118 -11.42 -5.02 -3.51
N GLY A 119 -12.21 -5.35 -4.52
CA GLY A 119 -13.66 -5.30 -4.47
C GLY A 119 -14.26 -6.60 -5.02
N LEU A 120 -15.37 -7.02 -4.43
CA LEU A 120 -16.19 -8.11 -4.94
C LEU A 120 -17.28 -7.53 -5.82
N ALA A 121 -17.50 -8.10 -7.00
CA ALA A 121 -18.53 -7.67 -7.93
C ALA A 121 -19.35 -8.88 -8.43
N ILE A 122 -20.65 -8.64 -8.64
CA ILE A 122 -21.54 -9.61 -9.26
C ILE A 122 -21.59 -9.27 -10.75
N THR A 123 -21.30 -10.25 -11.61
CA THR A 123 -21.33 -10.05 -13.05
C THR A 123 -22.75 -9.85 -13.56
N LYS A 124 -22.91 -9.11 -14.66
CA LYS A 124 -24.22 -8.89 -15.31
C LYS A 124 -24.87 -10.18 -15.82
N THR A 125 -24.09 -11.22 -16.04
CA THR A 125 -24.54 -12.52 -16.52
C THR A 125 -24.88 -13.50 -15.40
N CYS A 126 -24.71 -13.10 -14.13
CA CYS A 126 -25.01 -13.95 -12.98
C CYS A 126 -26.51 -14.28 -12.94
N LYS A 127 -26.84 -15.56 -12.87
CA LYS A 127 -28.23 -16.04 -12.80
C LYS A 127 -28.74 -16.13 -11.35
N ASN A 128 -27.83 -16.18 -10.38
CA ASN A 128 -28.12 -16.35 -8.95
C ASN A 128 -27.62 -15.12 -8.17
N VAL A 129 -28.17 -13.94 -8.50
CA VAL A 129 -27.70 -12.65 -7.96
C VAL A 129 -27.91 -12.56 -6.44
N ALA A 130 -29.03 -13.09 -5.93
CA ALA A 130 -29.35 -13.05 -4.51
C ALA A 130 -28.38 -13.90 -3.69
N GLU A 131 -28.05 -15.10 -4.16
CA GLU A 131 -27.10 -16.00 -3.53
C GLU A 131 -25.68 -15.45 -3.58
N ALA A 132 -25.30 -14.84 -4.70
CA ALA A 132 -24.00 -14.17 -4.83
C ALA A 132 -23.90 -12.98 -3.86
N ALA A 133 -24.95 -12.19 -3.72
CA ALA A 133 -24.99 -11.08 -2.75
C ALA A 133 -24.90 -11.59 -1.31
N THR A 134 -25.58 -12.69 -1.00
CA THR A 134 -25.50 -13.35 0.32
C THR A 134 -24.08 -13.81 0.61
N LEU A 135 -23.38 -14.41 -0.33
CA LEU A 135 -21.99 -14.83 -0.16
C LEU A 135 -21.07 -13.62 0.09
N ILE A 136 -21.25 -12.53 -0.68
CA ILE A 136 -20.47 -11.30 -0.48
C ILE A 136 -20.74 -10.72 0.91
N ASN A 137 -21.99 -10.65 1.33
CA ASN A 137 -22.35 -10.18 2.65
C ASN A 137 -21.75 -11.07 3.76
N PHE A 138 -21.82 -12.39 3.60
CA PHE A 138 -21.18 -13.34 4.52
C PHE A 138 -19.69 -13.05 4.67
N LEU A 139 -18.95 -12.90 3.57
CA LEU A 139 -17.50 -12.67 3.60
C LEU A 139 -17.12 -11.33 4.23
N LEU A 140 -17.91 -10.28 4.00
CA LEU A 140 -17.52 -8.91 4.38
C LEU A 140 -18.13 -8.45 5.72
N ASN A 141 -19.30 -8.99 6.14
CA ASN A 141 -20.06 -8.43 7.25
C ASN A 141 -20.48 -9.44 8.33
N GLU A 142 -20.37 -10.73 8.08
CA GLU A 142 -20.71 -11.73 9.08
C GLU A 142 -19.47 -12.22 9.83
N GLU A 143 -19.61 -12.49 11.13
CA GLU A 143 -18.50 -12.82 12.03
C GLU A 143 -17.61 -13.92 11.46
N LYS A 144 -18.20 -15.03 11.04
CA LYS A 144 -17.44 -16.19 10.55
C LYS A 144 -16.72 -15.92 9.23
N GLY A 145 -17.38 -15.25 8.30
CA GLY A 145 -16.78 -14.89 7.00
C GLY A 145 -15.68 -13.86 7.15
N ALA A 146 -15.95 -12.77 7.88
CA ALA A 146 -15.00 -11.70 8.13
C ALA A 146 -13.76 -12.17 8.91
N SER A 147 -13.94 -13.09 9.87
CA SER A 147 -12.82 -13.68 10.61
C SER A 147 -11.93 -14.57 9.73
N ILE A 148 -12.49 -15.23 8.72
CA ILE A 148 -11.73 -16.02 7.74
C ILE A 148 -10.97 -15.10 6.77
N MET A 149 -11.65 -14.04 6.29
CA MET A 149 -11.03 -13.07 5.36
C MET A 149 -9.91 -12.28 6.04
N GLY A 150 -10.11 -11.89 7.30
CA GLY A 150 -9.12 -11.14 8.07
C GLY A 150 -8.61 -9.90 7.31
N SER A 151 -7.30 -9.74 7.27
CA SER A 151 -6.60 -8.68 6.53
C SER A 151 -5.87 -9.20 5.27
N GLU A 152 -6.26 -10.35 4.72
CA GLU A 152 -5.58 -10.91 3.53
C GLU A 152 -5.75 -10.02 2.29
N CYS A 153 -6.85 -9.29 2.21
CA CYS A 153 -7.15 -8.38 1.12
C CYS A 153 -7.00 -6.90 1.50
N GLY A 154 -6.26 -6.61 2.56
CA GLY A 154 -6.14 -5.30 3.17
C GLY A 154 -7.09 -5.12 4.36
N ILE A 155 -7.22 -3.88 4.82
CA ILE A 155 -8.10 -3.55 5.95
C ILE A 155 -9.56 -3.69 5.52
N PRO A 156 -10.39 -4.47 6.24
CA PRO A 156 -11.81 -4.57 5.93
C PRO A 156 -12.51 -3.21 5.95
N ALA A 157 -13.18 -2.85 4.85
CA ALA A 157 -13.90 -1.57 4.73
C ALA A 157 -15.17 -1.52 5.59
N SER A 158 -15.76 -2.68 5.91
CA SER A 158 -16.91 -2.79 6.81
C SER A 158 -16.46 -2.65 8.26
N LYS A 159 -17.10 -1.76 9.03
CA LYS A 159 -16.83 -1.61 10.47
C LYS A 159 -17.12 -2.90 11.25
N ALA A 160 -18.18 -3.60 10.90
CA ALA A 160 -18.53 -4.88 11.52
C ALA A 160 -17.49 -5.96 11.17
N GLY A 161 -17.14 -6.07 9.87
CA GLY A 161 -16.14 -7.02 9.41
C GLY A 161 -14.75 -6.77 10.02
N LEU A 162 -14.32 -5.51 10.12
CA LEU A 162 -13.07 -5.15 10.79
C LEU A 162 -13.08 -5.57 12.27
N LYS A 163 -14.18 -5.28 12.99
CA LYS A 163 -14.31 -5.68 14.40
C LYS A 163 -14.22 -7.18 14.56
N PHE A 164 -14.95 -7.96 13.76
CA PHE A 164 -14.90 -9.42 13.82
C PHE A 164 -13.52 -9.98 13.49
N ALA A 165 -12.85 -9.43 12.49
CA ALA A 165 -11.50 -9.83 12.15
C ALA A 165 -10.48 -9.50 13.27
N GLN A 166 -10.62 -8.36 13.95
CA GLN A 166 -9.81 -7.99 15.11
C GLN A 166 -10.07 -8.90 16.31
N ASP A 167 -11.35 -9.13 16.67
CA ASP A 167 -11.74 -10.00 17.77
C ASP A 167 -11.24 -11.44 17.57
N ALA A 168 -11.19 -11.90 16.32
CA ALA A 168 -10.64 -13.20 15.95
C ALA A 168 -9.11 -13.27 15.86
N GLY A 169 -8.39 -12.15 16.04
CA GLY A 169 -6.94 -12.07 15.83
C GLY A 169 -6.51 -12.30 14.37
N ALA A 170 -7.44 -12.13 13.42
CA ALA A 170 -7.19 -12.35 11.99
C ALA A 170 -6.66 -11.11 11.26
N VAL A 171 -6.51 -9.99 11.95
CA VAL A 171 -5.82 -8.80 11.41
C VAL A 171 -4.33 -8.93 11.73
N LYS A 172 -3.50 -9.01 10.69
CA LYS A 172 -2.05 -9.13 10.86
C LYS A 172 -1.49 -7.90 11.57
N SER A 173 -0.51 -8.11 12.46
CA SER A 173 0.04 -7.07 13.36
C SER A 173 0.50 -5.82 12.62
N LEU A 174 1.23 -5.97 11.50
CA LEU A 174 1.69 -4.85 10.68
C LEU A 174 0.53 -4.04 10.08
N VAL A 175 -0.55 -4.72 9.65
CA VAL A 175 -1.75 -4.07 9.13
C VAL A 175 -2.52 -3.38 10.26
N ALA A 176 -2.60 -4.01 11.45
CA ALA A 176 -3.24 -3.42 12.62
C ALA A 176 -2.52 -2.16 13.10
N GLU A 177 -1.19 -2.11 13.02
CA GLU A 177 -0.39 -0.92 13.35
C GLU A 177 -0.69 0.27 12.43
N LEU A 178 -1.02 0.00 11.18
CA LEU A 178 -1.36 1.01 10.17
C LEU A 178 -2.81 1.51 10.28
N THR A 179 -3.71 0.68 10.80
CA THR A 179 -5.14 0.98 10.89
C THR A 179 -5.47 2.29 11.62
N PRO A 180 -4.87 2.63 12.78
CA PRO A 180 -5.14 3.89 13.46
C PRO A 180 -4.67 5.11 12.66
N ARG A 181 -3.62 4.95 11.87
CA ARG A 181 -3.06 6.04 11.06
C ARG A 181 -3.92 6.36 9.84
N SER A 182 -4.58 5.35 9.26
CA SER A 182 -5.38 5.50 8.04
C SER A 182 -6.82 6.01 8.26
N TRP A 183 -7.39 5.84 9.46
CA TRP A 183 -8.80 6.18 9.73
C TRP A 183 -9.02 7.58 10.32
N HIS A 184 -8.00 8.22 10.88
CA HIS A 184 -8.08 9.52 11.55
C HIS A 184 -7.28 10.63 10.87
N SER A 185 -6.50 10.28 9.86
CA SER A 185 -5.84 11.20 8.96
C SER A 185 -6.36 10.98 7.55
N PRO A 186 -6.35 11.99 6.65
CA PRO A 186 -6.53 11.68 5.23
C PRO A 186 -5.56 10.55 4.87
N PRO A 187 -5.98 9.60 4.05
CA PRO A 187 -5.36 8.28 3.93
C PRO A 187 -3.92 8.36 3.47
N THR A 188 -3.02 8.28 4.40
CA THR A 188 -1.59 8.08 4.14
C THR A 188 -1.31 6.58 4.20
N SER A 189 -1.59 5.90 3.10
CA SER A 189 -1.41 4.45 2.98
C SER A 189 -0.01 4.08 2.52
N TRP A 190 1.03 4.78 2.98
CA TRP A 190 2.38 4.50 2.53
C TRP A 190 3.23 3.99 3.67
N ILE A 191 3.78 2.82 3.46
CA ILE A 191 4.70 2.18 4.40
C ILE A 191 6.10 2.36 3.87
N LEU A 192 6.94 3.04 4.62
CA LEU A 192 8.37 2.86 4.52
C LEU A 192 8.73 1.70 5.46
N CYS A 193 9.00 0.54 4.93
CA CYS A 193 9.55 -0.55 5.72
C CYS A 193 11.05 -0.32 5.82
N SER A 194 11.53 -0.01 7.01
CA SER A 194 12.95 0.09 7.27
C SER A 194 13.44 -1.11 8.08
N ARG A 195 14.68 -1.50 7.86
CA ARG A 195 15.39 -2.37 8.78
C ARG A 195 15.98 -1.53 9.90
N THR A 196 15.78 -1.93 11.13
CA THR A 196 16.69 -1.59 12.21
C THR A 196 17.94 -2.44 12.02
N THR A 197 19.02 -1.86 11.49
CA THR A 197 20.35 -2.43 11.62
C THR A 197 20.75 -2.30 13.07
N THR A 198 20.72 -3.38 13.83
CA THR A 198 21.44 -3.49 15.11
C THR A 198 22.92 -3.54 14.84
#